data_a6be8c82b8790ff930fb97abf7effc39
#
_entry.id   a6be8c82b8790ff930fb97abf7effc39
#
_cell.length_a   1.000
_cell.length_b   1.000
_cell.length_c   1.000
_cell.angle_alpha   90.00
_cell.angle_beta   90.00
_cell.angle_gamma   90.00
#
_symmetry.space_group_name_H-M   'P 1'
#
loop_
_entity.id
_entity.type
_entity.pdbx_description
1 polymer ?
#
loop_
_entity_poly.entity_id
_entity_poly.type
_entity_poly.pdbx_seq_one_letter_code
_entity_poly.pdbx_strand_id
1 'polypeptide(L)'
;ITLQCDMPSLSDIPHMPRCGSGGFDLYVKKGARYWYTATFIPNDFDHGYTASYSFPCRQERDLLLHFPLYSDVNSLHIGLDDDASLAPGQPYRFPLPVVYYGSSITQGLCASRPGNSYQAVISRKYDCDFLNLGFAGSAQGEPALAEYIAQLPMSVFVLDYDHNAPDVAHLQSTHEAFYQTIRRQRPELP
;
A
#
# COMPACT_ATOMS: atom_id res chain seq x y z
N ILE A 1 4.78 7.24 -20.28
CA ILE A 1 4.94 7.63 -18.87
C ILE A 1 6.29 7.21 -18.36
N THR A 2 7.02 8.10 -17.72
CA THR A 2 8.32 7.85 -17.10
C THR A 2 8.20 8.11 -15.61
N LEU A 3 8.68 7.19 -14.78
CA LEU A 3 8.83 7.39 -13.35
C LEU A 3 10.31 7.64 -13.05
N GLN A 4 10.59 8.68 -12.28
CA GLN A 4 11.87 8.94 -11.66
C GLN A 4 11.65 9.05 -10.16
N CYS A 5 12.21 8.13 -9.40
CA CYS A 5 12.08 8.11 -7.95
C CYS A 5 13.44 8.26 -7.28
N ASP A 6 13.44 8.94 -6.13
CA ASP A 6 14.53 8.95 -5.17
C ASP A 6 14.12 8.11 -3.96
N MET A 7 15.01 7.21 -3.56
CA MET A 7 14.83 6.29 -2.44
C MET A 7 16.09 6.36 -1.56
N PRO A 8 15.97 6.46 -0.22
CA PRO A 8 17.15 6.53 0.65
C PRO A 8 17.96 5.22 0.60
N SER A 9 17.25 4.11 0.41
CA SER A 9 17.82 2.78 0.17
C SER A 9 16.77 1.87 -0.45
N LEU A 10 17.20 0.86 -1.16
CA LEU A 10 16.33 -0.20 -1.63
C LEU A 10 16.47 -1.41 -0.69
N SER A 11 15.35 -1.89 -0.17
CA SER A 11 15.36 -3.05 0.73
C SER A 11 15.72 -4.32 -0.04
N ASP A 12 16.89 -4.88 0.24
CA ASP A 12 17.30 -6.18 -0.23
C ASP A 12 16.79 -7.28 0.71
N ILE A 13 15.70 -7.92 0.31
CA ILE A 13 15.07 -9.00 1.08
C ILE A 13 15.25 -10.28 0.28
N PRO A 14 16.09 -11.25 0.73
CA PRO A 14 16.49 -12.40 -0.10
C PRO A 14 15.33 -13.27 -0.62
N HIS A 15 14.20 -13.25 0.05
CA HIS A 15 13.01 -14.03 -0.32
C HIS A 15 11.90 -13.17 -0.93
N MET A 16 12.17 -11.90 -1.28
CA MET A 16 11.23 -11.01 -1.93
C MET A 16 11.84 -10.42 -3.21
N PRO A 17 11.14 -10.47 -4.36
CA PRO A 17 11.69 -9.89 -5.58
C PRO A 17 11.77 -8.36 -5.50
N ARG A 18 12.78 -7.76 -6.13
CA ARG A 18 12.98 -6.30 -6.19
C ARG A 18 11.76 -5.53 -6.69
N CYS A 19 10.99 -6.12 -7.61
CA CYS A 19 9.72 -5.53 -8.06
C CYS A 19 8.68 -5.42 -6.96
N GLY A 20 8.70 -6.29 -5.95
CA GLY A 20 7.83 -6.21 -4.78
C GLY A 20 8.36 -5.24 -3.73
N SER A 21 9.66 -5.32 -3.40
CA SER A 21 10.26 -4.47 -2.35
C SER A 21 10.41 -3.02 -2.77
N GLY A 22 10.81 -2.73 -4.02
CA GLY A 22 11.14 -1.38 -4.49
C GLY A 22 10.45 -0.95 -5.79
N GLY A 23 9.61 -1.79 -6.41
CA GLY A 23 8.95 -1.47 -7.66
C GLY A 23 7.64 -0.70 -7.50
N PHE A 24 7.19 -0.09 -8.59
CA PHE A 24 5.85 0.52 -8.68
C PHE A 24 5.01 -0.25 -9.69
N ASP A 25 3.76 -0.55 -9.34
CA ASP A 25 2.81 -1.20 -10.24
C ASP A 25 1.84 -0.19 -10.86
N LEU A 26 1.75 -0.22 -12.18
CA LEU A 26 0.82 0.59 -12.95
C LEU A 26 -0.39 -0.24 -13.39
N TYR A 27 -1.57 0.28 -13.11
CA TYR A 27 -2.84 -0.24 -13.57
C TYR A 27 -3.62 0.82 -14.35
N VAL A 28 -4.42 0.38 -15.31
CA VAL A 28 -5.41 1.21 -16.01
C VAL A 28 -6.81 0.82 -15.55
N LYS A 29 -7.59 1.78 -15.06
CA LYS A 29 -9.00 1.58 -14.75
C LYS A 29 -9.82 1.67 -16.04
N LYS A 30 -10.69 0.69 -16.29
CA LYS A 30 -11.67 0.68 -17.39
C LYS A 30 -13.01 0.29 -16.82
N GLY A 31 -13.91 1.25 -16.71
CA GLY A 31 -15.17 1.06 -15.98
C GLY A 31 -14.90 0.71 -14.52
N ALA A 32 -15.49 -0.36 -14.01
CA ALA A 32 -15.31 -0.82 -12.63
C ALA A 32 -14.09 -1.75 -12.44
N ARG A 33 -13.22 -1.92 -13.44
CA ARG A 33 -12.12 -2.90 -13.39
C ARG A 33 -10.78 -2.22 -13.58
N TYR A 34 -9.77 -2.75 -12.87
CA TYR A 34 -8.37 -2.37 -12.98
C TYR A 34 -7.59 -3.44 -13.74
N TRP A 35 -6.87 -3.02 -14.77
CA TRP A 35 -6.06 -3.88 -15.62
C TRP A 35 -4.59 -3.62 -15.35
N TYR A 36 -3.87 -4.66 -14.95
CA TYR A 36 -2.41 -4.59 -14.83
C TYR A 36 -1.80 -4.17 -16.16
N THR A 37 -0.87 -3.23 -16.10
CA THR A 37 -0.24 -2.65 -17.28
C THR A 37 1.26 -2.88 -17.28
N ALA A 38 1.94 -2.48 -16.21
CA ALA A 38 3.40 -2.60 -16.09
C ALA A 38 3.84 -2.60 -14.64
N THR A 39 5.04 -3.07 -14.39
CA THR A 39 5.78 -2.84 -13.15
C THR A 39 7.07 -2.11 -13.51
N PHE A 40 7.33 -0.97 -12.85
CA PHE A 40 8.59 -0.27 -12.90
C PHE A 40 9.51 -0.90 -11.86
N ILE A 41 10.62 -1.48 -12.31
CA ILE A 41 11.48 -2.32 -11.48
C ILE A 41 12.84 -1.64 -11.32
N PRO A 42 13.37 -1.52 -10.10
CA PRO A 42 14.73 -1.04 -9.87
C PRO A 42 15.77 -1.95 -10.58
N ASN A 43 16.73 -1.34 -11.24
CA ASN A 43 17.80 -2.08 -11.92
C ASN A 43 18.77 -2.75 -10.92
N ASP A 44 19.03 -2.05 -9.82
CA ASP A 44 19.93 -2.43 -8.75
C ASP A 44 19.38 -2.00 -7.38
N PHE A 45 20.21 -1.99 -6.34
CA PHE A 45 19.86 -1.57 -4.98
C PHE A 45 20.36 -0.14 -4.66
N ASP A 46 20.52 0.70 -5.69
CA ASP A 46 20.92 2.10 -5.53
C ASP A 46 19.78 3.00 -4.99
N HIS A 47 20.10 4.28 -4.82
CA HIS A 47 19.26 5.30 -4.22
C HIS A 47 18.15 5.84 -5.16
N GLY A 48 17.44 4.97 -5.80
CA GLY A 48 16.37 5.32 -6.71
C GLY A 48 16.65 4.90 -8.15
N TYR A 49 15.71 5.15 -9.04
CA TYR A 49 15.82 4.74 -10.44
C TYR A 49 14.87 5.53 -11.35
N THR A 50 15.12 5.41 -12.65
CA THR A 50 14.21 5.91 -13.68
C THR A 50 13.77 4.71 -14.54
N ALA A 51 12.46 4.62 -14.79
CA ALA A 51 11.90 3.59 -15.66
C ALA A 51 10.71 4.16 -16.45
N SER A 52 10.49 3.62 -17.65
CA SER A 52 9.46 4.14 -18.56
C SER A 52 8.56 3.01 -19.08
N TYR A 53 7.32 3.36 -19.37
CA TYR A 53 6.37 2.51 -20.07
C TYR A 53 5.70 3.32 -21.19
N SER A 54 5.65 2.78 -22.40
CA SER A 54 5.00 3.40 -23.55
C SER A 54 3.69 2.71 -23.87
N PHE A 55 2.60 3.46 -23.84
CA PHE A 55 1.31 2.96 -24.30
C PHE A 55 1.28 2.85 -25.84
N PRO A 56 0.58 1.85 -26.40
CA PRO A 56 0.55 1.63 -27.85
C PRO A 56 -0.20 2.73 -28.64
N CYS A 57 -1.03 3.49 -27.95
CA CYS A 57 -1.78 4.60 -28.56
C CYS A 57 -1.98 5.71 -27.52
N ARG A 58 -2.22 6.91 -28.05
CA ARG A 58 -2.51 8.10 -27.25
C ARG A 58 -4.01 8.19 -27.00
N GLN A 59 -4.39 8.20 -25.73
CA GLN A 59 -5.78 8.36 -25.28
C GLN A 59 -5.79 8.73 -23.80
N GLU A 60 -6.88 9.31 -23.33
CA GLU A 60 -7.13 9.51 -21.91
C GLU A 60 -7.22 8.16 -21.18
N ARG A 61 -6.61 8.09 -19.99
CA ARG A 61 -6.61 6.90 -19.12
C ARG A 61 -6.72 7.29 -17.67
N ASP A 62 -7.51 6.55 -16.95
CA ASP A 62 -7.52 6.60 -15.49
C ASP A 62 -6.47 5.60 -14.97
N LEU A 63 -5.46 6.12 -14.30
CA LEU A 63 -4.28 5.37 -13.88
C LEU A 63 -4.26 5.20 -12.36
N LEU A 64 -3.89 4.00 -11.92
CA LEU A 64 -3.60 3.69 -10.52
C LEU A 64 -2.15 3.23 -10.40
N LEU A 65 -1.39 3.87 -9.53
CA LEU A 65 0.00 3.53 -9.24
C LEU A 65 0.10 3.02 -7.80
N HIS A 66 0.50 1.75 -7.64
CA HIS A 66 0.85 1.21 -6.32
C HIS A 66 2.32 1.44 -6.04
N PHE A 67 2.61 1.91 -4.83
CA PHE A 67 3.94 2.20 -4.34
C PHE A 67 4.66 0.95 -3.83
N PRO A 68 6.02 0.99 -3.71
CA PRO A 68 6.81 -0.08 -3.11
C PRO A 68 6.30 -0.52 -1.73
N LEU A 69 6.48 -1.81 -1.42
CA LEU A 69 6.00 -2.36 -0.15
C LEU A 69 7.02 -2.26 0.99
N TYR A 70 8.33 -2.19 0.65
CA TYR A 70 9.41 -2.29 1.63
C TYR A 70 10.52 -1.23 1.48
N SER A 71 10.41 -0.36 0.49
CA SER A 71 11.41 0.70 0.27
C SER A 71 10.74 2.06 0.42
N ASP A 72 11.37 2.93 1.18
CA ASP A 72 10.92 4.31 1.34
C ASP A 72 11.10 5.09 0.04
N VAL A 73 10.19 6.01 -0.23
CA VAL A 73 10.22 6.89 -1.39
C VAL A 73 10.31 8.34 -0.91
N ASN A 74 11.46 8.97 -1.09
CA ASN A 74 11.65 10.38 -0.75
C ASN A 74 10.92 11.30 -1.72
N SER A 75 11.02 10.99 -3.01
CA SER A 75 10.32 11.73 -4.06
C SER A 75 10.00 10.85 -5.25
N LEU A 76 8.90 11.19 -5.93
CA LEU A 76 8.47 10.57 -7.18
C LEU A 76 8.11 11.66 -8.18
N HIS A 77 8.80 11.66 -9.33
CA HIS A 77 8.47 12.50 -10.46
C HIS A 77 7.86 11.66 -11.57
N ILE A 78 6.77 12.15 -12.14
CA ILE A 78 6.07 11.48 -13.24
C ILE A 78 6.27 12.34 -14.50
N GLY A 79 7.05 11.82 -15.45
CA GLY A 79 7.26 12.41 -16.76
C GLY A 79 6.18 11.97 -17.75
N LEU A 80 5.62 12.91 -18.46
CA LEU A 80 4.63 12.73 -19.50
C LEU A 80 5.11 13.46 -20.78
N ASP A 81 4.44 13.19 -21.90
CA ASP A 81 4.66 13.95 -23.14
C ASP A 81 4.28 15.43 -22.92
N ASP A 82 4.97 16.37 -23.61
CA ASP A 82 4.85 17.83 -23.40
C ASP A 82 3.42 18.37 -23.56
N ASP A 83 2.60 17.71 -24.35
CA ASP A 83 1.21 18.08 -24.62
C ASP A 83 0.19 17.21 -23.85
N ALA A 84 0.65 16.41 -22.87
CA ALA A 84 -0.23 15.66 -21.98
C ALA A 84 -0.82 16.57 -20.90
N SER A 85 -2.04 16.27 -20.51
CA SER A 85 -2.72 16.90 -19.37
C SER A 85 -3.00 15.90 -18.27
N LEU A 86 -3.01 16.38 -17.02
CA LEU A 86 -3.38 15.59 -15.85
C LEU A 86 -4.69 16.11 -15.26
N ALA A 87 -5.51 15.19 -14.83
CA ALA A 87 -6.71 15.44 -14.05
C ALA A 87 -6.76 14.48 -12.86
N PRO A 88 -7.53 14.80 -11.80
CA PRO A 88 -7.79 13.83 -10.73
C PRO A 88 -8.41 12.55 -11.28
N GLY A 89 -7.97 11.41 -10.78
CA GLY A 89 -8.57 10.12 -11.10
C GLY A 89 -10.02 10.03 -10.63
N GLN A 90 -10.75 9.06 -11.16
CA GLN A 90 -12.12 8.80 -10.70
C GLN A 90 -12.11 8.42 -9.20
N PRO A 91 -13.03 8.99 -8.40
CA PRO A 91 -13.12 8.65 -6.99
C PRO A 91 -13.42 7.16 -6.82
N TYR A 92 -12.98 6.62 -5.70
CA TYR A 92 -13.39 5.27 -5.30
C TYR A 92 -14.90 5.20 -5.04
N ARG A 93 -15.48 4.04 -5.27
CA ARG A 93 -16.91 3.78 -4.98
C ARG A 93 -17.23 3.99 -3.50
N PHE A 94 -16.31 3.61 -2.61
CA PHE A 94 -16.44 3.83 -1.17
C PHE A 94 -15.53 4.98 -0.74
N PRO A 95 -16.08 6.04 -0.14
CA PRO A 95 -15.35 7.28 0.12
C PRO A 95 -14.35 7.19 1.28
N LEU A 96 -14.48 6.18 2.14
CA LEU A 96 -13.59 5.97 3.28
C LEU A 96 -12.72 4.74 3.06
N PRO A 97 -11.42 4.81 3.40
CA PRO A 97 -10.50 3.69 3.23
C PRO A 97 -10.77 2.53 4.19
N VAL A 98 -10.28 1.37 3.83
CA VAL A 98 -10.05 0.26 4.77
C VAL A 98 -8.68 0.48 5.41
N VAL A 99 -8.62 0.49 6.74
CA VAL A 99 -7.36 0.65 7.48
C VAL A 99 -6.90 -0.72 7.98
N TYR A 100 -5.65 -1.04 7.70
CA TYR A 100 -5.00 -2.29 8.11
C TYR A 100 -3.85 -1.98 9.05
N TYR A 101 -3.83 -2.59 10.23
CA TYR A 101 -2.68 -2.58 11.11
C TYR A 101 -2.21 -4.01 11.35
N GLY A 102 -0.93 -4.27 11.14
CA GLY A 102 -0.46 -5.64 11.28
C GLY A 102 1.04 -5.86 11.03
N SER A 103 1.37 -7.12 10.83
CA SER A 103 2.72 -7.63 10.70
C SER A 103 3.34 -7.39 9.31
N SER A 104 4.44 -8.09 9.01
CA SER A 104 5.04 -8.14 7.68
C SER A 104 4.08 -8.68 6.62
N ILE A 105 3.14 -9.56 6.99
CA ILE A 105 2.10 -10.07 6.10
C ILE A 105 1.21 -8.91 5.64
N THR A 106 0.77 -8.09 6.57
CA THR A 106 0.00 -6.88 6.29
C THR A 106 0.80 -5.87 5.47
N GLN A 107 2.09 -5.65 5.78
CA GLN A 107 2.95 -4.80 4.96
C GLN A 107 3.05 -5.28 3.51
N GLY A 108 2.96 -6.58 3.27
CA GLY A 108 2.96 -7.20 1.94
C GLY A 108 4.19 -8.05 1.65
N LEU A 109 4.81 -8.63 2.70
CA LEU A 109 5.99 -9.49 2.54
C LEU A 109 5.75 -10.60 1.53
N CYS A 110 6.75 -10.82 0.66
CA CYS A 110 6.75 -11.82 -0.42
C CYS A 110 5.69 -11.62 -1.50
N ALA A 111 4.93 -10.52 -1.51
CA ALA A 111 4.14 -10.18 -2.68
C ALA A 111 5.08 -9.98 -3.88
N SER A 112 4.74 -10.59 -5.01
CA SER A 112 5.60 -10.56 -6.22
C SER A 112 5.77 -9.16 -6.80
N ARG A 113 4.84 -8.23 -6.48
CA ARG A 113 4.85 -6.81 -6.83
C ARG A 113 3.82 -6.07 -5.98
N PRO A 114 3.86 -4.72 -5.87
CA PRO A 114 3.02 -3.96 -4.95
C PRO A 114 1.51 -4.20 -5.12
N GLY A 115 1.03 -4.24 -6.34
CA GLY A 115 -0.38 -4.50 -6.62
C GLY A 115 -0.86 -5.91 -6.26
N ASN A 116 0.02 -6.82 -5.83
CA ASN A 116 -0.34 -8.17 -5.37
C ASN A 116 -0.37 -8.31 -3.85
N SER A 117 -0.13 -7.23 -3.08
CA SER A 117 -0.50 -7.25 -1.67
C SER A 117 -2.01 -7.50 -1.54
N TYR A 118 -2.45 -8.18 -0.48
CA TYR A 118 -3.85 -8.54 -0.36
C TYR A 118 -4.78 -7.31 -0.26
N GLN A 119 -4.31 -6.21 0.35
CA GLN A 119 -5.03 -4.95 0.40
C GLN A 119 -5.24 -4.36 -0.99
N ALA A 120 -4.19 -4.33 -1.81
CA ALA A 120 -4.26 -3.83 -3.18
C ALA A 120 -5.21 -4.67 -4.06
N VAL A 121 -5.24 -5.98 -3.84
CA VAL A 121 -6.19 -6.89 -4.51
C VAL A 121 -7.63 -6.59 -4.08
N ILE A 122 -7.86 -6.42 -2.78
CA ILE A 122 -9.17 -6.09 -2.21
C ILE A 122 -9.63 -4.72 -2.70
N SER A 123 -8.75 -3.71 -2.65
CA SER A 123 -9.00 -2.35 -3.15
C SER A 123 -9.51 -2.36 -4.59
N ARG A 124 -8.79 -3.02 -5.48
CA ARG A 124 -9.21 -3.11 -6.89
C ARG A 124 -10.47 -3.93 -7.12
N LYS A 125 -10.73 -4.94 -6.30
CA LYS A 125 -11.91 -5.77 -6.40
C LYS A 125 -13.19 -5.04 -6.00
N TYR A 126 -13.11 -4.23 -4.96
CA TYR A 126 -14.26 -3.53 -4.38
C TYR A 126 -14.32 -2.04 -4.73
N ASP A 127 -13.31 -1.52 -5.43
CA ASP A 127 -13.16 -0.10 -5.76
C ASP A 127 -13.21 0.77 -4.49
N CYS A 128 -12.34 0.47 -3.53
CA CYS A 128 -12.18 1.17 -2.26
C CYS A 128 -10.71 1.52 -2.02
N ASP A 129 -10.46 2.62 -1.34
CA ASP A 129 -9.11 2.98 -0.90
C ASP A 129 -8.67 2.16 0.31
N PHE A 130 -7.38 2.15 0.59
CA PHE A 130 -6.84 1.50 1.78
C PHE A 130 -5.65 2.26 2.35
N LEU A 131 -5.48 2.15 3.66
CA LEU A 131 -4.30 2.58 4.38
C LEU A 131 -3.63 1.35 4.98
N ASN A 132 -2.41 1.07 4.53
CA ASN A 132 -1.62 -0.05 5.00
C ASN A 132 -0.66 0.42 6.10
N LEU A 133 -0.92 0.03 7.33
CA LEU A 133 -0.07 0.22 8.50
C LEU A 133 0.52 -1.13 8.95
N GLY A 134 1.05 -1.89 8.01
CA GLY A 134 1.86 -3.07 8.27
C GLY A 134 3.28 -2.68 8.66
N PHE A 135 3.75 -3.19 9.79
CA PHE A 135 5.09 -2.92 10.33
C PHE A 135 5.79 -4.25 10.61
N ALA A 136 6.61 -4.69 9.64
CA ALA A 136 7.33 -5.96 9.70
C ALA A 136 8.16 -6.09 10.99
N GLY A 137 7.86 -7.10 11.79
CA GLY A 137 8.56 -7.38 13.05
C GLY A 137 8.29 -6.37 14.18
N SER A 138 7.57 -5.27 13.92
CA SER A 138 7.45 -4.16 14.88
C SER A 138 6.03 -3.90 15.39
N ALA A 139 4.99 -4.26 14.63
CA ALA A 139 3.61 -4.12 15.11
C ALA A 139 3.37 -5.09 16.26
N GLN A 140 3.18 -4.59 17.46
CA GLN A 140 3.00 -5.39 18.69
C GLN A 140 1.80 -4.94 19.53
N GLY A 141 0.86 -4.19 18.94
CA GLY A 141 -0.34 -3.74 19.63
C GLY A 141 -0.13 -2.51 20.52
N GLU A 142 0.71 -1.58 20.10
CA GLU A 142 1.09 -0.39 20.87
C GLU A 142 -0.14 0.51 21.12
N PRO A 143 -0.40 0.93 22.38
CA PRO A 143 -1.53 1.79 22.72
C PRO A 143 -1.55 3.11 21.95
N ALA A 144 -0.39 3.73 21.74
CA ALA A 144 -0.28 4.99 21.00
C ALA A 144 -0.73 4.85 19.53
N LEU A 145 -0.46 3.71 18.88
CA LEU A 145 -0.95 3.43 17.54
C LEU A 145 -2.46 3.17 17.53
N ALA A 146 -3.01 2.49 18.54
CA ALA A 146 -4.45 2.33 18.69
C ALA A 146 -5.17 3.69 18.80
N GLU A 147 -4.63 4.62 19.61
CA GLU A 147 -5.17 5.96 19.76
C GLU A 147 -5.09 6.79 18.47
N TYR A 148 -3.98 6.70 17.75
CA TYR A 148 -3.79 7.35 16.46
C TYR A 148 -4.78 6.81 15.42
N ILE A 149 -4.83 5.48 15.27
CA ILE A 149 -5.70 4.82 14.28
C ILE A 149 -7.17 5.10 14.54
N ALA A 150 -7.59 5.14 15.81
CA ALA A 150 -8.98 5.45 16.17
C ALA A 150 -9.47 6.82 15.66
N GLN A 151 -8.56 7.76 15.37
CA GLN A 151 -8.87 9.10 14.85
C GLN A 151 -8.97 9.12 13.31
N LEU A 152 -8.44 8.11 12.61
CA LEU A 152 -8.43 8.07 11.17
C LEU A 152 -9.86 7.89 10.60
N PRO A 153 -10.19 8.55 9.48
CA PRO A 153 -11.40 8.22 8.75
C PRO A 153 -11.26 6.82 8.12
N MET A 154 -12.20 5.93 8.39
CA MET A 154 -12.18 4.57 7.87
C MET A 154 -13.58 3.97 7.75
N SER A 155 -13.73 3.02 6.84
CA SER A 155 -14.95 2.23 6.65
C SER A 155 -14.89 0.86 7.34
N VAL A 156 -13.69 0.29 7.43
CA VAL A 156 -13.39 -1.00 8.09
C VAL A 156 -12.02 -0.90 8.74
N PHE A 157 -11.84 -1.54 9.87
CA PHE A 157 -10.54 -1.71 10.50
C PHE A 157 -10.16 -3.19 10.56
N VAL A 158 -8.93 -3.51 10.13
CA VAL A 158 -8.36 -4.86 10.16
C VAL A 158 -7.16 -4.87 11.10
N LEU A 159 -7.23 -5.72 12.13
CA LEU A 159 -6.21 -5.90 13.16
C LEU A 159 -5.54 -7.26 12.99
N ASP A 160 -4.28 -7.29 12.52
CA ASP A 160 -3.59 -8.50 12.03
C ASP A 160 -2.08 -8.50 12.41
N TYR A 161 -1.78 -8.34 13.72
CA TYR A 161 -0.39 -8.27 14.19
C TYR A 161 0.07 -9.49 15.00
N ASP A 162 -0.74 -10.50 15.15
CA ASP A 162 -0.50 -11.68 15.99
C ASP A 162 0.83 -12.38 15.67
N HIS A 163 1.26 -12.38 14.40
CA HIS A 163 2.54 -12.94 13.98
C HIS A 163 3.78 -12.21 14.53
N ASN A 164 3.62 -10.96 15.00
CA ASN A 164 4.70 -10.19 15.62
C ASN A 164 4.65 -10.26 17.15
N ALA A 165 3.58 -10.76 17.73
CA ALA A 165 3.48 -10.93 19.17
C ALA A 165 4.54 -11.92 19.64
N PRO A 166 5.38 -11.55 20.63
CA PRO A 166 6.48 -12.42 21.05
C PRO A 166 6.01 -13.71 21.71
N ASP A 167 4.83 -13.68 22.34
CA ASP A 167 4.17 -14.84 22.96
C ASP A 167 2.66 -14.60 23.13
N VAL A 168 1.98 -15.65 23.60
CA VAL A 168 0.53 -15.62 23.85
C VAL A 168 0.15 -14.65 24.97
N ALA A 169 0.98 -14.50 25.99
CA ALA A 169 0.70 -13.60 27.11
C ALA A 169 0.71 -12.14 26.65
N HIS A 170 1.66 -11.80 25.79
CA HIS A 170 1.70 -10.48 25.15
C HIS A 170 0.44 -10.22 24.32
N LEU A 171 0.07 -11.17 23.45
CA LEU A 171 -1.12 -11.03 22.61
C LEU A 171 -2.39 -10.86 23.46
N GLN A 172 -2.55 -11.65 24.53
CA GLN A 172 -3.68 -11.54 25.47
C GLN A 172 -3.74 -10.17 26.16
N SER A 173 -2.58 -9.58 26.49
CA SER A 173 -2.52 -8.29 27.18
C SER A 173 -2.76 -7.09 26.26
N THR A 174 -2.50 -7.21 24.96
CA THR A 174 -2.52 -6.08 24.01
C THR A 174 -3.71 -6.10 23.06
N HIS A 175 -4.13 -7.26 22.59
CA HIS A 175 -5.11 -7.37 21.49
C HIS A 175 -6.48 -6.80 21.86
N GLU A 176 -7.04 -7.23 22.99
CA GLU A 176 -8.32 -6.71 23.46
C GLU A 176 -8.25 -5.22 23.78
N ALA A 177 -7.18 -4.77 24.41
CA ALA A 177 -6.98 -3.36 24.75
C ALA A 177 -6.92 -2.48 23.50
N PHE A 178 -6.22 -2.92 22.46
CA PHE A 178 -6.16 -2.25 21.16
C PHE A 178 -7.55 -2.18 20.51
N TYR A 179 -8.23 -3.32 20.40
CA TYR A 179 -9.59 -3.39 19.87
C TYR A 179 -10.55 -2.46 20.62
N GLN A 180 -10.53 -2.47 21.95
CA GLN A 180 -11.41 -1.65 22.79
C GLN A 180 -11.12 -0.14 22.61
N THR A 181 -9.87 0.25 22.36
CA THR A 181 -9.51 1.64 22.07
C THR A 181 -10.15 2.12 20.76
N ILE A 182 -10.10 1.30 19.70
CA ILE A 182 -10.77 1.62 18.44
C ILE A 182 -12.29 1.63 18.64
N ARG A 183 -12.85 0.58 19.27
CA ARG A 183 -14.30 0.40 19.45
C ARG A 183 -14.95 1.53 20.24
N ARG A 184 -14.29 2.07 21.26
CA ARG A 184 -14.82 3.21 22.05
C ARG A 184 -15.02 4.47 21.23
N GLN A 185 -14.13 4.74 20.27
CA GLN A 185 -14.22 5.93 19.41
C GLN A 185 -15.07 5.67 18.14
N ARG A 186 -15.18 4.41 17.73
CA ARG A 186 -15.87 3.96 16.52
C ARG A 186 -16.81 2.78 16.82
N PRO A 187 -17.88 2.98 17.57
CA PRO A 187 -18.73 1.88 18.05
C PRO A 187 -19.41 1.08 16.94
N GLU A 188 -19.70 1.72 15.79
CA GLU A 188 -20.38 1.08 14.64
C GLU A 188 -19.40 0.55 13.56
N LEU A 189 -18.10 0.72 13.75
CA LEU A 189 -17.11 0.30 12.76
C LEU A 189 -17.01 -1.24 12.72
N PRO A 190 -17.15 -1.88 11.54
CA PRO A 190 -16.86 -3.30 11.38
C PRO A 190 -15.35 -3.58 11.46
#